data_07936d698813be72959113c39114a27d
#
_entry.id   07936d698813be72959113c39114a27d
#
_cell.length_a   1.000
_cell.length_b   1.000
_cell.length_c   1.000
_cell.angle_alpha   90.00
_cell.angle_beta   90.00
_cell.angle_gamma   90.00
#
_symmetry.space_group_name_H-M   'P 1'
#
loop_
_entity.id
_entity.type
_entity.pdbx_description
1 polymer ?
#
loop_
_entity_poly.entity_id
_entity_poly.type
_entity_poly.pdbx_seq_one_letter_code
_entity_poly.pdbx_strand_id
1 'polypeptide(L)'
;EIGVRLVGSEMCIRDSDWDDPTLADAIDVNELYMSEERMSLIANHIIQNHKAKTRNRQYTAIFAVSSIEALVKYYDIFKSIKHDLNISGIFSYGQNEDAEGKDEHSRDALERIIKDYNEIYSTNFSTDTFAAYHKDISDRVKGKKTKPLDILLVVNMFLTGFDSKTLSVLYVDKDLKYHDLLQAYSRTNRVEKETKPFGIVICYRNLKKQTDDALTLFSKTQDTSGIIVPDYNFFVEKFNEMVIKLKEIADTPAAVDTMQSEEDQKLFVVTFRELTKYLQSLHTFIEFSFDQDALTMSEQEYQDYKSKYMLLYSKQKADREVVSVLNDVDFCIELMESDRINVAYIMNLIRNIHFDDAKQKDYDIKHIKDELGRTDNPQLLKKVEILQSFLDTVVAGLNSADEIDAAYNDFENAEKQKEIEAFAQQEDIDSK
;
A
#
# COMPACT_ATOMS: atom_id res chain seq x y z
N GLU A 1 -17.83 8.41 -12.83
CA GLU A 1 -17.15 9.32 -11.89
C GLU A 1 -15.67 9.03 -11.90
N ILE A 2 -14.87 10.02 -12.23
CA ILE A 2 -13.40 9.88 -12.31
C ILE A 2 -12.82 10.43 -11.01
N GLY A 3 -12.64 9.57 -9.99
CA GLY A 3 -11.93 9.94 -8.79
C GLY A 3 -10.42 9.87 -9.03
N VAL A 4 -9.79 10.96 -9.41
CA VAL A 4 -8.33 11.10 -9.51
C VAL A 4 -7.88 12.01 -8.39
N ARG A 5 -7.01 11.49 -7.52
CA ARG A 5 -6.36 12.29 -6.50
C ARG A 5 -5.02 12.79 -6.99
N LEU A 6 -4.86 14.09 -7.05
CA LEU A 6 -3.57 14.76 -7.21
C LEU A 6 -2.95 14.94 -5.82
N VAL A 7 -1.99 14.10 -5.48
CA VAL A 7 -1.12 14.31 -4.33
C VAL A 7 0.18 14.89 -4.87
N GLY A 8 0.38 16.17 -4.73
CA GLY A 8 1.56 16.74 -5.33
C GLY A 8 1.84 18.20 -5.04
N SER A 9 1.62 18.66 -3.80
CA SER A 9 2.17 19.97 -3.41
C SER A 9 3.40 19.88 -2.51
N GLU A 10 3.82 18.69 -2.11
CA GLU A 10 4.81 18.55 -1.04
C GLU A 10 6.27 18.41 -1.48
N MET A 11 6.51 18.16 -2.76
CA MET A 11 7.87 18.19 -3.33
C MET A 11 8.03 19.16 -4.51
N CYS A 12 7.10 20.05 -4.72
CA CYS A 12 7.39 21.25 -5.47
C CYS A 12 8.28 22.13 -4.57
N ILE A 13 9.54 22.29 -4.93
CA ILE A 13 10.31 23.50 -4.60
C ILE A 13 9.31 24.63 -4.79
N ARG A 14 9.04 25.41 -3.73
CA ARG A 14 8.03 26.47 -3.78
C ARG A 14 8.22 27.28 -5.06
N ASP A 15 7.29 27.12 -6.00
CA ASP A 15 7.27 27.84 -7.28
C ASP A 15 7.12 29.37 -7.13
N SER A 16 6.97 29.87 -5.89
CA SER A 16 6.82 31.30 -5.62
C SER A 16 8.04 32.15 -5.96
N ASP A 17 9.21 31.54 -6.14
CA ASP A 17 10.44 32.28 -6.47
C ASP A 17 10.82 32.17 -7.97
N TRP A 18 10.05 31.43 -8.77
CA TRP A 18 10.30 31.19 -10.21
C TRP A 18 9.49 32.09 -11.14
N ASP A 19 8.61 32.93 -10.59
CA ASP A 19 7.87 33.94 -11.38
C ASP A 19 8.73 35.14 -11.77
N ASP A 20 10.04 35.12 -11.45
CA ASP A 20 10.99 36.12 -11.98
C ASP A 20 11.47 35.69 -13.38
N PRO A 21 11.01 36.37 -14.45
CA PRO A 21 11.34 36.01 -15.83
C PRO A 21 12.84 36.09 -16.13
N THR A 22 13.60 36.77 -15.30
CA THR A 22 15.07 36.95 -15.50
C THR A 22 15.89 35.77 -15.02
N LEU A 23 15.38 34.96 -14.11
CA LEU A 23 16.01 33.71 -13.63
C LEU A 23 15.65 32.50 -14.53
N ALA A 24 14.49 32.50 -15.13
CA ALA A 24 14.03 31.40 -15.99
C ALA A 24 14.83 31.29 -17.30
N ASP A 25 15.35 32.40 -17.83
CA ASP A 25 16.15 32.41 -19.06
C ASP A 25 17.63 31.98 -18.85
N ALA A 26 18.09 31.86 -17.61
CA ALA A 26 19.48 31.54 -17.27
C ALA A 26 19.70 30.05 -16.91
N ILE A 27 18.67 29.26 -16.76
CA ILE A 27 18.77 27.84 -16.34
C ILE A 27 18.29 26.91 -17.46
N ASP A 28 19.13 25.96 -17.87
CA ASP A 28 18.66 24.85 -18.72
C ASP A 28 17.73 23.95 -17.91
N VAL A 29 16.43 24.13 -18.11
CA VAL A 29 15.37 23.39 -17.43
C VAL A 29 15.53 21.88 -17.66
N ASN A 30 16.07 21.45 -18.81
CA ASN A 30 16.32 20.02 -19.08
C ASN A 30 17.46 19.51 -18.21
N GLU A 31 18.53 20.28 -18.03
CA GLU A 31 19.65 19.92 -17.15
C GLU A 31 19.16 19.78 -15.70
N LEU A 32 18.31 20.70 -15.23
CA LEU A 32 17.70 20.61 -13.89
C LEU A 32 16.85 19.34 -13.74
N TYR A 33 16.01 19.01 -14.71
CA TYR A 33 15.16 17.80 -14.64
C TYR A 33 15.97 16.50 -14.71
N MET A 34 17.14 16.53 -15.33
CA MET A 34 18.04 15.39 -15.48
C MET A 34 19.14 15.35 -14.41
N SER A 35 19.13 16.26 -13.42
CA SER A 35 20.11 16.26 -12.34
C SER A 35 19.96 14.99 -11.48
N GLU A 36 21.09 14.34 -11.19
CA GLU A 36 21.15 13.09 -10.44
C GLU A 36 20.62 13.26 -9.01
N GLU A 37 20.90 14.42 -8.41
CA GLU A 37 20.43 14.76 -7.07
C GLU A 37 18.89 14.78 -7.00
N ARG A 38 18.23 15.50 -7.91
CA ARG A 38 16.77 15.54 -7.99
C ARG A 38 16.16 14.16 -8.26
N MET A 39 16.73 13.44 -9.22
CA MET A 39 16.25 12.10 -9.58
C MET A 39 16.38 11.13 -8.39
N SER A 40 17.46 11.22 -7.62
CA SER A 40 17.68 10.42 -6.41
C SER A 40 16.68 10.76 -5.31
N LEU A 41 16.35 12.04 -5.11
CA LEU A 41 15.30 12.45 -4.17
C LEU A 41 13.94 11.87 -4.56
N ILE A 42 13.57 11.91 -5.84
CA ILE A 42 12.32 11.34 -6.36
C ILE A 42 12.30 9.81 -6.17
N ALA A 43 13.39 9.12 -6.50
CA ALA A 43 13.47 7.68 -6.33
C ALA A 43 13.32 7.27 -4.85
N ASN A 44 14.01 7.97 -3.93
CA ASN A 44 13.86 7.76 -2.50
C ASN A 44 12.44 8.02 -2.01
N HIS A 45 11.81 9.11 -2.45
CA HIS A 45 10.41 9.40 -2.14
C HIS A 45 9.47 8.27 -2.60
N ILE A 46 9.66 7.76 -3.82
CA ILE A 46 8.87 6.64 -4.34
C ILE A 46 9.08 5.39 -3.47
N ILE A 47 10.32 4.99 -3.19
CA ILE A 47 10.64 3.80 -2.40
C ILE A 47 10.01 3.88 -1.00
N GLN A 48 10.17 5.01 -0.31
CA GLN A 48 9.67 5.20 1.05
C GLN A 48 8.14 5.15 1.13
N ASN A 49 7.45 5.69 0.12
CA ASN A 49 6.00 5.84 0.15
C ASN A 49 5.23 4.79 -0.65
N HIS A 50 5.91 3.96 -1.45
CA HIS A 50 5.25 3.02 -2.35
C HIS A 50 4.32 2.04 -1.61
N LYS A 51 4.78 1.45 -0.51
CA LYS A 51 3.96 0.51 0.28
C LYS A 51 2.68 1.15 0.78
N ALA A 52 2.75 2.37 1.32
CA ALA A 52 1.56 3.10 1.80
C ALA A 52 0.60 3.42 0.64
N LYS A 53 1.13 3.90 -0.50
CA LYS A 53 0.31 4.27 -1.67
C LYS A 53 -0.31 3.08 -2.39
N THR A 54 0.31 1.90 -2.32
CA THR A 54 -0.15 0.66 -2.97
C THR A 54 -0.80 -0.35 -2.02
N ARG A 55 -1.16 0.09 -0.80
CA ARG A 55 -1.74 -0.77 0.24
C ARG A 55 -0.90 -2.03 0.47
N ASN A 56 0.31 -1.81 0.94
CA ASN A 56 1.28 -2.86 1.21
C ASN A 56 1.53 -3.78 0.00
N ARG A 57 1.73 -3.17 -1.20
CA ARG A 57 2.01 -3.86 -2.47
C ARG A 57 0.86 -4.74 -3.01
N GLN A 58 -0.36 -4.56 -2.49
CA GLN A 58 -1.56 -5.18 -3.05
C GLN A 58 -1.82 -4.67 -4.47
N TYR A 59 -1.44 -3.43 -4.74
CA TYR A 59 -1.57 -2.77 -6.04
C TYR A 59 -0.21 -2.43 -6.64
N THR A 60 -0.22 -2.18 -7.95
CA THR A 60 0.96 -1.87 -8.75
C THR A 60 1.01 -0.39 -9.12
N ALA A 61 2.18 0.08 -9.54
CA ALA A 61 2.38 1.44 -10.00
C ALA A 61 3.05 1.51 -11.38
N ILE A 62 2.78 2.61 -12.09
CA ILE A 62 3.55 3.02 -13.28
C ILE A 62 4.31 4.30 -12.93
N PHE A 63 5.56 4.39 -13.36
CA PHE A 63 6.35 5.62 -13.32
C PHE A 63 6.63 6.12 -14.74
N ALA A 64 5.94 7.19 -15.12
CA ALA A 64 6.05 7.83 -16.41
C ALA A 64 7.16 8.89 -16.40
N VAL A 65 8.15 8.74 -17.25
CA VAL A 65 9.31 9.65 -17.36
C VAL A 65 9.43 10.28 -18.75
N SER A 66 10.20 11.34 -18.85
CA SER A 66 10.25 12.20 -20.05
C SER A 66 10.91 11.57 -21.27
N SER A 67 11.92 10.72 -21.08
CA SER A 67 12.74 10.14 -22.15
C SER A 67 13.29 8.77 -21.78
N ILE A 68 13.83 8.07 -22.77
CA ILE A 68 14.55 6.79 -22.55
C ILE A 68 15.77 7.02 -21.66
N GLU A 69 16.51 8.10 -21.88
CA GLU A 69 17.66 8.48 -21.06
C GLU A 69 17.25 8.67 -19.58
N ALA A 70 16.15 9.39 -19.33
CA ALA A 70 15.60 9.55 -17.98
C ALA A 70 15.19 8.20 -17.38
N LEU A 71 14.56 7.32 -18.16
CA LEU A 71 14.17 5.97 -17.70
C LEU A 71 15.39 5.16 -17.27
N VAL A 72 16.44 5.13 -18.07
CA VAL A 72 17.67 4.39 -17.76
C VAL A 72 18.35 4.96 -16.51
N LYS A 73 18.47 6.28 -16.39
CA LYS A 73 19.03 6.93 -15.19
C LYS A 73 18.21 6.60 -13.93
N TYR A 74 16.89 6.72 -13.97
CA TYR A 74 16.04 6.34 -12.85
C TYR A 74 16.17 4.85 -12.50
N TYR A 75 16.22 3.99 -13.51
CA TYR A 75 16.40 2.56 -13.28
C TYR A 75 17.70 2.26 -12.54
N ASP A 76 18.81 2.90 -12.93
CA ASP A 76 20.12 2.76 -12.30
C ASP A 76 20.11 3.32 -10.86
N ILE A 77 19.45 4.46 -10.63
CA ILE A 77 19.27 5.04 -9.30
C ILE A 77 18.48 4.08 -8.41
N PHE A 78 17.33 3.56 -8.87
CA PHE A 78 16.59 2.56 -8.10
C PHE A 78 17.44 1.36 -7.74
N LYS A 79 18.22 0.86 -8.69
CA LYS A 79 19.11 -0.29 -8.48
C LYS A 79 20.22 -0.01 -7.46
N SER A 80 20.69 1.23 -7.33
CA SER A 80 21.71 1.65 -6.37
C SER A 80 21.19 1.76 -4.94
N ILE A 81 19.89 1.97 -4.75
CA ILE A 81 19.25 2.14 -3.44
C ILE A 81 18.81 0.76 -2.93
N LYS A 82 19.06 0.47 -1.65
CA LYS A 82 18.60 -0.78 -1.04
C LYS A 82 17.09 -0.76 -0.80
N HIS A 83 16.36 -1.63 -1.46
CA HIS A 83 14.92 -1.84 -1.29
C HIS A 83 14.50 -3.26 -1.66
N ASP A 84 13.23 -3.62 -1.37
CA ASP A 84 12.63 -4.93 -1.66
C ASP A 84 11.61 -4.92 -2.81
N LEU A 85 11.46 -3.78 -3.53
CA LEU A 85 10.50 -3.62 -4.62
C LEU A 85 10.99 -4.29 -5.91
N ASN A 86 10.07 -4.94 -6.63
CA ASN A 86 10.32 -5.45 -7.97
C ASN A 86 10.07 -4.31 -8.98
N ILE A 87 11.12 -3.80 -9.56
CA ILE A 87 11.10 -2.67 -10.50
C ILE A 87 11.62 -3.13 -11.85
N SER A 88 10.97 -2.70 -12.92
CA SER A 88 11.47 -2.90 -14.29
C SER A 88 11.08 -1.73 -15.19
N GLY A 89 11.65 -1.69 -16.39
CA GLY A 89 11.39 -0.65 -17.38
C GLY A 89 11.06 -1.23 -18.73
N ILE A 90 10.22 -0.52 -19.47
CA ILE A 90 9.91 -0.88 -20.86
C ILE A 90 9.79 0.37 -21.73
N PHE A 91 10.39 0.33 -22.89
CA PHE A 91 10.28 1.35 -23.91
C PHE A 91 10.43 0.74 -25.31
N SER A 92 9.87 1.38 -26.31
CA SER A 92 10.11 1.00 -27.69
C SER A 92 11.43 1.61 -28.17
N TYR A 93 12.34 0.73 -28.60
CA TYR A 93 13.48 1.12 -29.41
C TYR A 93 13.03 0.97 -30.87
N GLY A 94 12.72 1.97 -31.52
CA GLY A 94 12.22 1.86 -32.88
C GLY A 94 12.74 2.95 -33.75
N GLN A 95 13.36 2.53 -34.82
CA GLN A 95 13.48 3.15 -36.15
C GLN A 95 13.16 4.64 -36.22
N ASN A 96 13.97 5.47 -35.58
CA ASN A 96 14.21 6.81 -36.05
C ASN A 96 15.46 6.75 -36.92
N GLU A 97 15.27 6.75 -38.20
CA GLU A 97 16.33 6.66 -39.22
C GLU A 97 17.38 7.77 -39.17
N ASP A 98 17.26 8.72 -38.24
CA ASP A 98 18.10 9.93 -38.18
C ASP A 98 19.12 9.98 -37.03
N ALA A 99 19.33 8.89 -36.26
CA ALA A 99 20.27 8.89 -35.13
C ALA A 99 21.13 7.62 -35.07
N GLU A 100 22.01 7.42 -36.03
CA GLU A 100 23.09 6.43 -35.93
C GLU A 100 23.85 6.60 -34.61
N GLY A 101 23.80 5.57 -33.75
CA GLY A 101 24.47 5.50 -32.45
C GLY A 101 23.59 5.65 -31.21
N LYS A 102 22.45 6.35 -31.24
CA LYS A 102 21.52 6.42 -30.09
C LYS A 102 20.63 5.17 -29.94
N ASP A 103 20.32 4.52 -31.04
CA ASP A 103 19.49 3.31 -31.04
C ASP A 103 20.23 2.09 -30.49
N GLU A 104 21.54 1.99 -30.74
CA GLU A 104 22.36 0.90 -30.21
C GLU A 104 22.47 1.00 -28.68
N HIS A 105 22.72 2.20 -28.13
CA HIS A 105 22.74 2.43 -26.70
C HIS A 105 21.37 2.16 -26.03
N SER A 106 20.28 2.48 -26.70
CA SER A 106 18.92 2.24 -26.18
C SER A 106 18.58 0.76 -26.16
N ARG A 107 18.99 0.00 -27.19
CA ARG A 107 18.83 -1.45 -27.23
C ARG A 107 19.63 -2.15 -26.15
N ASP A 108 20.89 -1.77 -25.95
CA ASP A 108 21.75 -2.32 -24.91
C ASP A 108 21.20 -2.05 -23.51
N ALA A 109 20.69 -0.84 -23.27
CA ALA A 109 20.05 -0.49 -22.01
C ALA A 109 18.80 -1.31 -21.75
N LEU A 110 17.95 -1.54 -22.76
CA LEU A 110 16.77 -2.39 -22.63
C LEU A 110 17.16 -3.85 -22.39
N GLU A 111 18.19 -4.37 -23.08
CA GLU A 111 18.67 -5.74 -22.90
C GLU A 111 19.17 -5.96 -21.48
N ARG A 112 19.85 -4.98 -20.88
CA ARG A 112 20.28 -4.99 -19.49
C ARG A 112 19.09 -5.04 -18.52
N ILE A 113 18.05 -4.23 -18.76
CA ILE A 113 16.82 -4.23 -17.94
C ILE A 113 16.10 -5.58 -18.08
N ILE A 114 16.02 -6.14 -19.29
CA ILE A 114 15.41 -7.46 -19.53
C ILE A 114 16.21 -8.55 -18.82
N LYS A 115 17.53 -8.48 -18.82
CA LYS A 115 18.38 -9.44 -18.10
C LYS A 115 18.09 -9.46 -16.60
N ASP A 116 18.05 -8.28 -15.98
CA ASP A 116 17.69 -8.15 -14.55
C ASP A 116 16.26 -8.68 -14.28
N TYR A 117 15.33 -8.41 -15.18
CA TYR A 117 13.96 -8.93 -15.12
C TYR A 117 13.95 -10.48 -15.18
N ASN A 118 14.73 -11.07 -16.07
CA ASN A 118 14.85 -12.52 -16.18
C ASN A 118 15.38 -13.15 -14.89
N GLU A 119 16.34 -12.51 -14.23
CA GLU A 119 16.87 -12.97 -12.93
C GLU A 119 15.79 -12.92 -11.84
N ILE A 120 15.02 -11.81 -11.77
CA ILE A 120 13.96 -11.64 -10.77
C ILE A 120 12.83 -12.68 -10.96
N TYR A 121 12.45 -12.96 -12.20
CA TYR A 121 11.25 -13.74 -12.51
C TYR A 121 11.53 -15.14 -13.05
N SER A 122 12.79 -15.52 -13.17
CA SER A 122 13.23 -16.81 -13.76
C SER A 122 12.67 -17.02 -15.16
N THR A 123 12.79 -15.99 -16.00
CA THR A 123 12.36 -15.97 -17.40
C THR A 123 13.57 -15.90 -18.32
N ASN A 124 13.36 -15.98 -19.64
CA ASN A 124 14.44 -15.92 -20.63
C ASN A 124 13.99 -15.06 -21.84
N PHE A 125 13.74 -13.79 -21.57
CA PHE A 125 13.42 -12.81 -22.62
C PHE A 125 14.68 -12.10 -23.11
N SER A 126 14.59 -11.54 -24.30
CA SER A 126 15.59 -10.68 -24.93
C SER A 126 14.88 -9.58 -25.73
N THR A 127 15.63 -8.63 -26.25
CA THR A 127 15.08 -7.63 -27.18
C THR A 127 14.46 -8.29 -28.43
N ASP A 128 14.95 -9.44 -28.88
CA ASP A 128 14.38 -10.18 -30.01
C ASP A 128 13.02 -10.82 -29.65
N THR A 129 12.76 -11.09 -28.37
CA THR A 129 11.47 -11.60 -27.86
C THR A 129 10.65 -10.51 -27.18
N PHE A 130 10.82 -9.25 -27.57
CA PHE A 130 10.19 -8.09 -26.95
C PHE A 130 8.67 -8.20 -26.78
N ALA A 131 7.96 -8.77 -27.77
CA ALA A 131 6.50 -8.96 -27.67
C ALA A 131 6.11 -9.89 -26.51
N ALA A 132 6.90 -10.93 -26.26
CA ALA A 132 6.67 -11.84 -25.12
C ALA A 132 7.01 -11.17 -23.79
N TYR A 133 8.09 -10.41 -23.72
CA TYR A 133 8.45 -9.57 -22.57
C TYR A 133 7.35 -8.55 -22.23
N HIS A 134 6.87 -7.80 -23.23
CA HIS A 134 5.77 -6.84 -23.07
C HIS A 134 4.51 -7.52 -22.53
N LYS A 135 4.16 -8.71 -23.04
CA LYS A 135 3.01 -9.47 -22.56
C LYS A 135 3.19 -9.91 -21.11
N ASP A 136 4.36 -10.43 -20.74
CA ASP A 136 4.61 -10.88 -19.36
C ASP A 136 4.57 -9.71 -18.36
N ILE A 137 5.18 -8.56 -18.69
CA ILE A 137 5.05 -7.32 -17.91
C ILE A 137 3.59 -6.92 -17.76
N SER A 138 2.83 -6.87 -18.85
CA SER A 138 1.40 -6.54 -18.83
C SER A 138 0.63 -7.45 -17.87
N ASP A 139 0.89 -8.76 -17.91
CA ASP A 139 0.22 -9.73 -17.04
C ASP A 139 0.62 -9.57 -15.57
N ARG A 140 1.88 -9.18 -15.26
CA ARG A 140 2.34 -8.90 -13.89
C ARG A 140 1.74 -7.61 -13.33
N VAL A 141 1.72 -6.53 -14.12
CA VAL A 141 1.07 -5.27 -13.72
C VAL A 141 -0.44 -5.47 -13.53
N LYS A 142 -1.05 -6.43 -14.23
CA LYS A 142 -2.46 -6.82 -14.05
C LYS A 142 -2.71 -7.80 -12.91
N GLY A 143 -1.70 -8.14 -12.13
CA GLY A 143 -1.84 -9.09 -11.01
C GLY A 143 -2.17 -10.52 -11.42
N LYS A 144 -1.94 -10.91 -12.69
CA LYS A 144 -2.24 -12.26 -13.19
C LYS A 144 -1.15 -13.28 -12.87
N LYS A 145 -0.02 -12.86 -12.33
CA LYS A 145 1.12 -13.69 -11.98
C LYS A 145 1.34 -13.69 -10.48
N THR A 146 1.81 -14.79 -9.94
CA THR A 146 2.07 -14.97 -8.50
C THR A 146 3.09 -13.99 -7.92
N LYS A 147 4.05 -13.53 -8.73
CA LYS A 147 5.01 -12.50 -8.34
C LYS A 147 4.75 -11.24 -9.16
N PRO A 148 4.05 -10.24 -8.61
CA PRO A 148 3.70 -9.01 -9.33
C PRO A 148 4.95 -8.14 -9.58
N LEU A 149 4.82 -7.20 -10.49
CA LEU A 149 5.75 -6.10 -10.69
C LEU A 149 5.23 -4.90 -9.90
N ASP A 150 6.04 -4.37 -8.98
CA ASP A 150 5.60 -3.27 -8.11
C ASP A 150 5.56 -1.95 -8.87
N ILE A 151 6.64 -1.63 -9.60
CA ILE A 151 6.76 -0.39 -10.34
C ILE A 151 7.25 -0.67 -11.76
N LEU A 152 6.52 -0.17 -12.75
CA LEU A 152 6.91 -0.21 -14.14
C LEU A 152 7.33 1.20 -14.62
N LEU A 153 8.60 1.38 -15.00
CA LEU A 153 9.09 2.59 -15.62
C LEU A 153 8.75 2.60 -17.11
N VAL A 154 8.16 3.69 -17.57
CA VAL A 154 7.74 3.84 -18.98
C VAL A 154 8.01 5.26 -19.50
N VAL A 155 8.19 5.39 -20.81
CA VAL A 155 8.19 6.71 -21.45
C VAL A 155 6.78 7.04 -21.97
N ASN A 156 6.23 6.25 -22.89
CA ASN A 156 4.89 6.44 -23.44
C ASN A 156 4.04 5.17 -23.39
N MET A 157 4.68 4.01 -23.39
CA MET A 157 3.98 2.73 -23.34
C MET A 157 3.15 2.61 -22.07
N PHE A 158 2.05 1.90 -22.13
CA PHE A 158 1.09 1.71 -21.02
C PHE A 158 0.33 2.97 -20.56
N LEU A 159 0.69 4.17 -21.00
CA LEU A 159 -0.04 5.40 -20.67
C LEU A 159 -1.34 5.51 -21.49
N THR A 160 -1.39 4.87 -22.66
CA THR A 160 -2.59 4.80 -23.51
C THR A 160 -2.98 3.35 -23.75
N GLY A 161 -4.28 3.07 -23.85
CA GLY A 161 -4.79 1.74 -24.20
C GLY A 161 -4.59 0.62 -23.17
N PHE A 162 -3.85 0.84 -22.09
CA PHE A 162 -3.64 -0.15 -21.04
C PHE A 162 -4.77 -0.10 -19.99
N ASP A 163 -5.26 -1.25 -19.60
CA ASP A 163 -6.35 -1.39 -18.64
C ASP A 163 -6.00 -2.43 -17.57
N SER A 164 -6.02 -2.01 -16.30
CA SER A 164 -5.70 -2.84 -15.16
C SER A 164 -6.45 -2.41 -13.91
N LYS A 165 -7.06 -3.35 -13.19
CA LYS A 165 -7.67 -3.11 -11.89
C LYS A 165 -6.63 -2.93 -10.79
N THR A 166 -5.52 -3.65 -10.91
CA THR A 166 -4.43 -3.63 -9.93
C THR A 166 -3.53 -2.41 -10.01
N LEU A 167 -3.58 -1.63 -11.09
CA LEU A 167 -2.82 -0.39 -11.21
C LEU A 167 -3.49 0.73 -10.41
N SER A 168 -2.91 1.12 -9.28
CA SER A 168 -3.47 2.15 -8.40
C SER A 168 -2.70 3.47 -8.39
N VAL A 169 -1.41 3.45 -8.69
CA VAL A 169 -0.55 4.63 -8.58
C VAL A 169 0.10 4.94 -9.93
N LEU A 170 0.07 6.21 -10.30
CA LEU A 170 0.83 6.77 -11.42
C LEU A 170 1.77 7.85 -10.87
N TYR A 171 3.07 7.58 -10.94
CA TYR A 171 4.11 8.58 -10.72
C TYR A 171 4.43 9.25 -12.06
N VAL A 172 4.57 10.57 -12.09
CA VAL A 172 4.76 11.34 -13.32
C VAL A 172 5.94 12.30 -13.16
N ASP A 173 7.02 12.09 -13.92
CA ASP A 173 8.11 13.04 -14.10
C ASP A 173 8.30 13.36 -15.60
N LYS A 174 7.22 13.80 -16.22
CA LYS A 174 7.21 14.26 -17.61
C LYS A 174 6.11 15.29 -17.81
N ASP A 175 6.27 16.10 -18.84
CA ASP A 175 5.23 17.02 -19.27
C ASP A 175 4.15 16.26 -20.02
N LEU A 176 2.94 16.32 -19.49
CA LEU A 176 1.73 15.77 -20.10
C LEU A 176 0.75 16.93 -20.35
N LYS A 177 0.09 16.92 -21.50
CA LYS A 177 -0.83 17.98 -21.88
C LYS A 177 -2.16 17.40 -22.35
N TYR A 178 -3.25 18.09 -22.02
CA TYR A 178 -4.59 17.81 -22.53
C TYR A 178 -4.97 16.33 -22.49
N HIS A 179 -5.17 15.76 -23.68
CA HIS A 179 -5.65 14.40 -23.85
C HIS A 179 -4.71 13.34 -23.27
N ASP A 180 -3.41 13.49 -23.50
CA ASP A 180 -2.41 12.55 -23.00
C ASP A 180 -2.36 12.52 -21.47
N LEU A 181 -2.53 13.70 -20.83
CA LEU A 181 -2.59 13.83 -19.39
C LEU A 181 -3.80 13.09 -18.82
N LEU A 182 -5.01 13.33 -19.37
CA LEU A 182 -6.22 12.65 -18.89
C LEU A 182 -6.19 11.14 -19.19
N GLN A 183 -5.64 10.74 -20.34
CA GLN A 183 -5.48 9.32 -20.64
C GLN A 183 -4.53 8.62 -19.66
N ALA A 184 -3.39 9.24 -19.33
CA ALA A 184 -2.46 8.71 -18.35
C ALA A 184 -3.11 8.60 -16.96
N TYR A 185 -3.80 9.66 -16.52
CA TYR A 185 -4.49 9.67 -15.22
C TYR A 185 -5.59 8.61 -15.15
N SER A 186 -6.32 8.40 -16.24
CA SER A 186 -7.38 7.40 -16.29
C SER A 186 -6.89 5.95 -16.12
N ARG A 187 -5.59 5.70 -16.27
CA ARG A 187 -5.02 4.34 -16.09
C ARG A 187 -5.20 3.82 -14.67
N THR A 188 -5.16 4.70 -13.68
CA THR A 188 -5.35 4.34 -12.26
C THR A 188 -6.81 4.27 -11.83
N ASN A 189 -7.74 4.65 -12.71
CA ASN A 189 -9.13 4.94 -12.35
C ASN A 189 -10.09 3.73 -12.41
N ARG A 190 -9.59 2.52 -12.55
CA ARG A 190 -10.38 1.31 -12.33
C ARG A 190 -10.58 1.10 -10.84
N VAL A 191 -11.64 1.72 -10.31
CA VAL A 191 -11.97 1.63 -8.89
C VAL A 191 -12.57 0.28 -8.53
N GLU A 192 -12.22 -0.22 -7.37
CA GLU A 192 -12.91 -1.30 -6.66
C GLU A 192 -13.51 -0.68 -5.41
N LYS A 193 -14.83 -0.73 -5.28
CA LYS A 193 -15.56 0.07 -4.28
C LYS A 193 -15.04 -0.09 -2.85
N GLU A 194 -14.60 -1.30 -2.51
CA GLU A 194 -14.19 -1.63 -1.14
C GLU A 194 -12.70 -1.39 -0.89
N THR A 195 -11.85 -1.83 -1.82
CA THR A 195 -10.40 -1.86 -1.61
C THR A 195 -9.64 -0.78 -2.37
N LYS A 196 -10.19 -0.23 -3.45
CA LYS A 196 -9.58 0.83 -4.27
C LYS A 196 -10.62 1.87 -4.68
N PRO A 197 -10.98 2.81 -3.78
CA PRO A 197 -12.01 3.81 -4.06
C PRO A 197 -11.58 4.86 -5.09
N PHE A 198 -10.29 5.08 -5.31
CA PHE A 198 -9.73 6.04 -6.26
C PHE A 198 -8.34 5.62 -6.77
N GLY A 199 -7.90 6.23 -7.87
CA GLY A 199 -6.52 6.19 -8.33
C GLY A 199 -5.69 7.32 -7.72
N ILE A 200 -4.40 7.09 -7.57
CA ILE A 200 -3.44 8.06 -7.04
C ILE A 200 -2.52 8.51 -8.18
N VAL A 201 -2.37 9.82 -8.37
CA VAL A 201 -1.42 10.41 -9.32
C VAL A 201 -0.49 11.34 -8.55
N ILE A 202 0.82 11.11 -8.68
CA ILE A 202 1.86 11.92 -8.03
C ILE A 202 2.73 12.53 -9.11
N CYS A 203 2.68 13.85 -9.22
CA CYS A 203 3.44 14.61 -10.21
C CYS A 203 4.69 15.22 -9.58
N TYR A 204 5.84 14.96 -10.18
CA TYR A 204 7.13 15.57 -9.83
C TYR A 204 7.48 16.78 -10.70
N ARG A 205 6.53 17.21 -11.53
CA ARG A 205 6.56 18.48 -12.26
C ARG A 205 5.27 19.24 -11.97
N ASN A 206 5.30 20.55 -12.10
CA ASN A 206 4.12 21.37 -11.93
C ASN A 206 3.14 21.17 -13.11
N LEU A 207 2.25 20.19 -12.95
CA LEU A 207 1.19 19.89 -13.93
C LEU A 207 -0.18 20.42 -13.51
N LYS A 208 -0.26 21.24 -12.44
CA LYS A 208 -1.55 21.70 -11.91
C LYS A 208 -2.34 22.47 -12.97
N LYS A 209 -1.72 23.46 -13.61
CA LYS A 209 -2.38 24.26 -14.64
C LYS A 209 -2.84 23.39 -15.82
N GLN A 210 -1.98 22.51 -16.32
CA GLN A 210 -2.32 21.59 -17.42
C GLN A 210 -3.46 20.66 -17.06
N THR A 211 -3.52 20.24 -15.79
CA THR A 211 -4.62 19.40 -15.27
C THR A 211 -5.93 20.17 -15.22
N ASP A 212 -5.92 21.37 -14.65
CA ASP A 212 -7.11 22.23 -14.56
C ASP A 212 -7.65 22.59 -15.96
N ASP A 213 -6.76 22.94 -16.88
CA ASP A 213 -7.10 23.24 -18.28
C ASP A 213 -7.70 22.01 -18.98
N ALA A 214 -7.12 20.83 -18.79
CA ALA A 214 -7.61 19.58 -19.38
C ALA A 214 -8.96 19.18 -18.79
N LEU A 215 -9.13 19.25 -17.49
CA LEU A 215 -10.40 18.96 -16.83
C LEU A 215 -11.51 19.92 -17.29
N THR A 216 -11.23 21.21 -17.37
CA THR A 216 -12.17 22.22 -17.87
C THR A 216 -12.59 21.95 -19.32
N LEU A 217 -11.62 21.59 -20.18
CA LEU A 217 -11.86 21.31 -21.59
C LEU A 217 -12.76 20.07 -21.82
N PHE A 218 -12.54 19.01 -21.03
CA PHE A 218 -13.19 17.73 -21.26
C PHE A 218 -14.42 17.47 -20.40
N SER A 219 -14.56 18.14 -19.24
CA SER A 219 -15.75 17.99 -18.39
C SER A 219 -16.95 18.81 -18.86
N LYS A 220 -16.74 19.80 -19.71
CA LYS A 220 -17.74 20.82 -20.11
C LYS A 220 -18.37 21.57 -18.92
N THR A 221 -17.79 21.46 -17.74
CA THR A 221 -18.20 22.14 -16.52
C THR A 221 -17.04 22.96 -15.98
N GLN A 222 -17.31 24.14 -15.46
CA GLN A 222 -16.29 24.95 -14.77
C GLN A 222 -16.00 24.44 -13.35
N ASP A 223 -16.87 23.58 -12.84
CA ASP A 223 -16.72 22.97 -11.53
C ASP A 223 -16.03 21.59 -11.65
N THR A 224 -14.77 21.55 -11.31
CA THR A 224 -13.93 20.34 -11.29
C THR A 224 -13.87 19.68 -9.91
N SER A 225 -14.56 20.24 -8.90
CA SER A 225 -14.50 19.80 -7.50
C SER A 225 -14.99 18.35 -7.30
N GLY A 226 -15.89 17.86 -8.17
CA GLY A 226 -16.36 16.46 -8.13
C GLY A 226 -15.41 15.44 -8.76
N ILE A 227 -14.33 15.90 -9.41
CA ILE A 227 -13.37 15.03 -10.12
C ILE A 227 -12.14 14.73 -9.27
N ILE A 228 -11.79 15.64 -8.35
CA ILE A 228 -10.65 15.53 -7.47
C ILE A 228 -11.13 14.95 -6.14
N VAL A 229 -10.42 13.92 -5.66
CA VAL A 229 -10.70 13.35 -4.34
C VAL A 229 -10.42 14.39 -3.25
N PRO A 230 -11.26 14.47 -2.21
CA PRO A 230 -11.08 15.40 -1.10
C PRO A 230 -9.70 15.31 -0.44
N ASP A 231 -9.32 16.37 0.26
CA ASP A 231 -8.05 16.49 0.97
C ASP A 231 -7.98 15.61 2.23
N TYR A 232 -6.85 15.65 2.90
CA TYR A 232 -6.59 14.90 4.14
C TYR A 232 -7.63 15.21 5.23
N ASN A 233 -7.94 16.49 5.45
CA ASN A 233 -8.84 16.91 6.52
C ASN A 233 -10.25 16.33 6.34
N PHE A 234 -10.75 16.28 5.12
CA PHE A 234 -12.04 15.63 4.83
C PHE A 234 -12.06 14.17 5.31
N PHE A 235 -10.99 13.41 5.05
CA PHE A 235 -10.95 12.01 5.48
C PHE A 235 -10.79 11.87 7.00
N VAL A 236 -10.06 12.78 7.66
CA VAL A 236 -9.98 12.86 9.12
C VAL A 236 -11.37 13.12 9.72
N GLU A 237 -12.10 14.10 9.19
CA GLU A 237 -13.46 14.40 9.65
C GLU A 237 -14.39 13.21 9.47
N LYS A 238 -14.36 12.56 8.29
CA LYS A 238 -15.20 11.38 8.02
C LYS A 238 -14.84 10.17 8.87
N PHE A 239 -13.57 9.94 9.13
CA PHE A 239 -13.13 8.91 10.06
C PHE A 239 -13.70 9.18 11.46
N ASN A 240 -13.53 10.41 11.98
CA ASN A 240 -14.03 10.79 13.30
C ASN A 240 -15.57 10.72 13.41
N GLU A 241 -16.30 11.11 12.34
CA GLU A 241 -17.76 10.89 12.28
C GLU A 241 -18.13 9.41 12.40
N MET A 242 -17.36 8.51 11.76
CA MET A 242 -17.62 7.07 11.87
C MET A 242 -17.24 6.51 13.22
N VAL A 243 -16.20 7.04 13.87
CA VAL A 243 -15.86 6.69 15.27
C VAL A 243 -17.01 7.02 16.22
N ILE A 244 -17.61 8.20 16.07
CA ILE A 244 -18.77 8.59 16.90
C ILE A 244 -19.92 7.61 16.71
N LYS A 245 -20.28 7.30 15.47
CA LYS A 245 -21.35 6.34 15.15
C LYS A 245 -21.04 4.94 15.67
N LEU A 246 -19.79 4.49 15.57
CA LEU A 246 -19.36 3.21 16.08
C LEU A 246 -19.54 3.14 17.61
N LYS A 247 -19.14 4.20 18.33
CA LYS A 247 -19.27 4.28 19.79
C LYS A 247 -20.73 4.43 20.26
N GLU A 248 -21.63 4.94 19.44
CA GLU A 248 -23.08 4.89 19.72
C GLU A 248 -23.64 3.44 19.65
N ILE A 249 -23.05 2.57 18.84
CA ILE A 249 -23.46 1.18 18.69
C ILE A 249 -22.77 0.30 19.75
N ALA A 250 -21.47 0.50 19.94
CA ALA A 250 -20.62 -0.18 20.90
C ALA A 250 -19.60 0.85 21.44
N ASP A 251 -19.79 1.31 22.67
CA ASP A 251 -18.94 2.31 23.32
C ASP A 251 -17.50 1.81 23.56
N THR A 252 -17.35 0.50 23.70
CA THR A 252 -16.08 -0.20 23.86
C THR A 252 -16.04 -1.46 22.97
N PRO A 253 -14.85 -1.95 22.59
CA PRO A 253 -14.73 -3.22 21.85
C PRO A 253 -15.38 -4.40 22.58
N ALA A 254 -15.34 -4.44 23.92
CA ALA A 254 -15.97 -5.50 24.71
C ALA A 254 -17.50 -5.47 24.61
N ALA A 255 -18.13 -4.33 24.37
CA ALA A 255 -19.57 -4.22 24.21
C ALA A 255 -20.09 -5.04 23.02
N VAL A 256 -19.26 -5.24 21.98
CA VAL A 256 -19.60 -6.05 20.81
C VAL A 256 -19.87 -7.51 21.21
N ASP A 257 -19.14 -8.06 22.18
CA ASP A 257 -19.31 -9.45 22.63
C ASP A 257 -20.64 -9.67 23.35
N THR A 258 -21.21 -8.63 23.92
CA THR A 258 -22.45 -8.66 24.68
C THR A 258 -23.70 -8.36 23.84
N MET A 259 -23.53 -8.04 22.55
CA MET A 259 -24.63 -7.78 21.63
C MET A 259 -25.47 -9.03 21.42
N GLN A 260 -26.74 -9.00 21.88
CA GLN A 260 -27.67 -10.09 21.71
C GLN A 260 -28.48 -10.01 20.41
N SER A 261 -28.61 -8.80 19.86
CA SER A 261 -29.35 -8.55 18.62
C SER A 261 -28.44 -8.73 17.40
N GLU A 262 -28.85 -9.58 16.47
CA GLU A 262 -28.17 -9.71 15.19
C GLU A 262 -28.24 -8.42 14.35
N GLU A 263 -29.26 -7.61 14.56
CA GLU A 263 -29.40 -6.30 13.89
C GLU A 263 -28.33 -5.33 14.37
N ASP A 264 -28.03 -5.30 15.68
CA ASP A 264 -26.95 -4.48 16.24
C ASP A 264 -25.58 -4.98 15.75
N GLN A 265 -25.37 -6.30 15.70
CA GLN A 265 -24.14 -6.88 15.13
C GLN A 265 -23.97 -6.50 13.66
N LYS A 266 -25.04 -6.53 12.87
CA LYS A 266 -25.05 -6.09 11.47
C LYS A 266 -24.69 -4.60 11.35
N LEU A 267 -25.29 -3.76 12.20
CA LEU A 267 -25.03 -2.33 12.21
C LEU A 267 -23.57 -2.04 12.56
N PHE A 268 -23.01 -2.76 13.55
CA PHE A 268 -21.61 -2.69 13.91
C PHE A 268 -20.71 -3.05 12.70
N VAL A 269 -20.97 -4.19 12.03
CA VAL A 269 -20.16 -4.64 10.88
C VAL A 269 -20.17 -3.63 9.75
N VAL A 270 -21.33 -3.07 9.41
CA VAL A 270 -21.46 -2.07 8.33
C VAL A 270 -20.71 -0.78 8.70
N THR A 271 -20.89 -0.30 9.94
CA THR A 271 -20.26 0.94 10.40
C THR A 271 -18.75 0.81 10.51
N PHE A 272 -18.25 -0.30 11.06
CA PHE A 272 -16.81 -0.56 11.16
C PHE A 272 -16.16 -0.73 9.78
N ARG A 273 -16.84 -1.36 8.83
CA ARG A 273 -16.38 -1.44 7.44
C ARG A 273 -16.23 -0.05 6.79
N GLU A 274 -17.20 0.83 6.96
CA GLU A 274 -17.12 2.20 6.45
C GLU A 274 -15.98 2.99 7.13
N LEU A 275 -15.81 2.84 8.44
CA LEU A 275 -14.69 3.43 9.18
C LEU A 275 -13.34 2.96 8.61
N THR A 276 -13.18 1.67 8.38
CA THR A 276 -11.96 1.09 7.79
C THR A 276 -11.68 1.63 6.39
N LYS A 277 -12.69 1.88 5.56
CA LYS A 277 -12.50 2.51 4.24
C LYS A 277 -11.90 3.91 4.34
N TYR A 278 -12.37 4.72 5.28
CA TYR A 278 -11.80 6.05 5.51
C TYR A 278 -10.38 5.97 6.07
N LEU A 279 -10.12 5.06 7.00
CA LEU A 279 -8.78 4.80 7.51
C LEU A 279 -7.80 4.41 6.38
N GLN A 280 -8.22 3.54 5.49
CA GLN A 280 -7.38 3.14 4.35
C GLN A 280 -7.14 4.28 3.36
N SER A 281 -8.10 5.19 3.24
CA SER A 281 -7.89 6.42 2.49
C SER A 281 -6.86 7.31 3.17
N LEU A 282 -6.90 7.45 4.51
CA LEU A 282 -5.91 8.18 5.31
C LEU A 282 -4.51 7.58 5.17
N HIS A 283 -4.34 6.28 5.18
CA HIS A 283 -3.05 5.61 4.97
C HIS A 283 -2.37 5.94 3.63
N THR A 284 -3.10 6.48 2.66
CA THR A 284 -2.50 6.94 1.40
C THR A 284 -1.84 8.31 1.50
N PHE A 285 -2.01 9.02 2.60
CA PHE A 285 -1.39 10.33 2.86
C PHE A 285 -0.08 10.13 3.62
N ILE A 286 0.93 10.95 3.30
CA ILE A 286 2.24 10.90 3.96
C ILE A 286 2.16 11.42 5.40
N GLU A 287 1.29 12.40 5.61
CA GLU A 287 1.06 13.05 6.89
C GLU A 287 0.35 12.15 7.91
N PHE A 288 -0.22 11.03 7.45
CA PHE A 288 -1.04 10.19 8.30
C PHE A 288 -0.21 9.48 9.37
N SER A 289 -0.62 9.64 10.61
CA SER A 289 -0.18 8.86 11.77
C SER A 289 -1.34 8.75 12.76
N PHE A 290 -1.52 7.59 13.40
CA PHE A 290 -2.49 7.44 14.49
C PHE A 290 -2.14 8.30 15.72
N ASP A 291 -0.88 8.66 15.91
CA ASP A 291 -0.41 9.46 17.05
C ASP A 291 -0.72 10.96 16.92
N GLN A 292 -1.41 11.37 15.85
CA GLN A 292 -1.82 12.75 15.66
C GLN A 292 -3.09 13.05 16.48
N ASP A 293 -3.10 14.21 17.13
CA ASP A 293 -4.23 14.70 17.95
C ASP A 293 -5.55 14.86 17.16
N ALA A 294 -5.51 14.79 15.83
CA ALA A 294 -6.69 14.94 14.97
C ALA A 294 -7.63 13.72 14.96
N LEU A 295 -7.17 12.54 15.37
CA LEU A 295 -7.98 11.33 15.39
C LEU A 295 -8.60 11.09 16.77
N THR A 296 -9.88 10.69 16.79
CA THR A 296 -10.65 10.41 18.00
C THR A 296 -10.61 8.94 18.44
N MET A 297 -9.84 8.11 17.74
CA MET A 297 -9.61 6.69 18.04
C MET A 297 -8.12 6.40 17.94
N SER A 298 -7.56 5.67 18.90
CA SER A 298 -6.19 5.20 18.85
C SER A 298 -6.05 3.98 17.94
N GLU A 299 -4.80 3.69 17.50
CA GLU A 299 -4.52 2.49 16.71
C GLU A 299 -4.90 1.21 17.48
N GLN A 300 -4.62 1.17 18.79
CA GLN A 300 -4.98 0.04 19.66
C GLN A 300 -6.50 -0.18 19.69
N GLU A 301 -7.28 0.87 19.92
CA GLU A 301 -8.74 0.79 19.97
C GLU A 301 -9.32 0.32 18.63
N TYR A 302 -8.78 0.79 17.51
CA TYR A 302 -9.15 0.33 16.19
C TYR A 302 -8.89 -1.17 15.99
N GLN A 303 -7.70 -1.65 16.40
CA GLN A 303 -7.35 -3.07 16.29
C GLN A 303 -8.23 -3.95 17.18
N ASP A 304 -8.63 -3.45 18.34
CA ASP A 304 -9.54 -4.15 19.24
C ASP A 304 -10.94 -4.32 18.59
N TYR A 305 -11.49 -3.28 17.97
CA TYR A 305 -12.74 -3.40 17.20
C TYR A 305 -12.56 -4.29 15.96
N LYS A 306 -11.42 -4.24 15.28
CA LYS A 306 -11.12 -5.12 14.14
C LYS A 306 -11.16 -6.59 14.54
N SER A 307 -10.60 -6.93 15.70
CA SER A 307 -10.67 -8.30 16.22
C SER A 307 -12.12 -8.78 16.40
N LYS A 308 -13.01 -7.91 16.92
CA LYS A 308 -14.43 -8.22 17.08
C LYS A 308 -15.15 -8.39 15.74
N TYR A 309 -14.83 -7.57 14.76
CA TYR A 309 -15.32 -7.73 13.38
C TYR A 309 -14.94 -9.10 12.79
N MET A 310 -13.69 -9.51 12.96
CA MET A 310 -13.20 -10.80 12.47
C MET A 310 -13.83 -11.99 13.21
N LEU A 311 -14.09 -11.85 14.50
CA LEU A 311 -14.81 -12.86 15.28
C LEU A 311 -16.27 -13.06 14.80
N LEU A 312 -16.99 -11.96 14.51
CA LEU A 312 -18.34 -12.04 13.94
C LEU A 312 -18.33 -12.69 12.56
N TYR A 313 -17.35 -12.39 11.72
CA TYR A 313 -17.16 -13.06 10.44
C TYR A 313 -16.93 -14.56 10.59
N SER A 314 -16.08 -14.97 11.53
CA SER A 314 -15.80 -16.38 11.79
C SER A 314 -17.04 -17.13 12.27
N LYS A 315 -17.86 -16.52 13.15
CA LYS A 315 -19.16 -17.06 13.58
C LYS A 315 -20.11 -17.24 12.41
N GLN A 316 -20.29 -16.22 11.57
CA GLN A 316 -21.15 -16.31 10.37
C GLN A 316 -20.71 -17.46 9.45
N LYS A 317 -19.40 -17.64 9.26
CA LYS A 317 -18.87 -18.71 8.40
C LYS A 317 -19.09 -20.11 8.99
N ALA A 318 -19.06 -20.26 10.31
CA ALA A 318 -19.33 -21.51 11.02
C ALA A 318 -20.82 -21.89 11.00
N ASP A 319 -21.71 -20.90 11.12
CA ASP A 319 -23.17 -21.10 11.29
C ASP A 319 -23.96 -20.98 9.98
N ARG A 320 -23.36 -21.24 8.82
CA ARG A 320 -24.02 -21.09 7.49
C ARG A 320 -25.32 -21.87 7.31
N GLU A 321 -25.60 -22.85 8.13
CA GLU A 321 -26.84 -23.63 8.09
C GLU A 321 -28.01 -23.01 8.89
N VAL A 322 -27.74 -21.95 9.67
CA VAL A 322 -28.73 -21.23 10.45
C VAL A 322 -29.15 -19.96 9.70
N VAL A 323 -30.45 -19.67 9.64
CA VAL A 323 -31.00 -18.44 9.08
C VAL A 323 -30.64 -17.30 10.04
N SER A 324 -29.67 -16.45 9.62
CA SER A 324 -29.18 -15.30 10.39
C SER A 324 -29.22 -14.02 9.52
N VAL A 325 -29.54 -12.91 10.15
CA VAL A 325 -29.47 -11.56 9.49
C VAL A 325 -28.06 -11.22 9.05
N LEU A 326 -27.03 -11.81 9.70
CA LEU A 326 -25.64 -11.66 9.30
C LEU A 326 -25.30 -12.32 7.96
N ASN A 327 -26.12 -13.28 7.49
CA ASN A 327 -25.91 -13.91 6.18
C ASN A 327 -26.13 -12.94 5.01
N ASP A 328 -26.87 -11.85 5.23
CA ASP A 328 -27.11 -10.79 4.26
C ASP A 328 -26.03 -9.66 4.33
N VAL A 329 -25.08 -9.79 5.27
CA VAL A 329 -24.01 -8.79 5.43
C VAL A 329 -22.82 -9.18 4.57
N ASP A 330 -22.40 -8.24 3.74
CA ASP A 330 -21.16 -8.33 2.98
C ASP A 330 -19.97 -7.97 3.89
N PHE A 331 -19.29 -9.00 4.40
CA PHE A 331 -18.04 -8.83 5.13
C PHE A 331 -16.90 -8.62 4.14
N CYS A 332 -16.34 -7.45 4.12
CA CYS A 332 -15.20 -7.14 3.27
C CYS A 332 -13.89 -7.55 3.94
N ILE A 333 -13.55 -8.84 3.84
CA ILE A 333 -12.33 -9.39 4.45
C ILE A 333 -11.08 -8.84 3.77
N GLU A 334 -11.08 -8.66 2.44
CA GLU A 334 -9.98 -8.07 1.69
C GLU A 334 -9.62 -6.66 2.19
N LEU A 335 -10.63 -5.89 2.65
CA LEU A 335 -10.41 -4.58 3.26
C LEU A 335 -9.69 -4.71 4.60
N MET A 336 -10.00 -5.73 5.40
CA MET A 336 -9.36 -6.00 6.69
C MET A 336 -7.96 -6.61 6.54
N GLU A 337 -7.76 -7.47 5.55
CA GLU A 337 -6.48 -8.11 5.24
C GLU A 337 -5.45 -7.12 4.68
N SER A 338 -5.90 -6.04 4.05
CA SER A 338 -5.00 -4.98 3.55
C SER A 338 -4.41 -4.10 4.65
N ASP A 339 -4.94 -4.22 5.86
CA ASP A 339 -4.49 -3.46 7.01
C ASP A 339 -3.28 -4.14 7.68
N ARG A 340 -2.41 -3.35 8.31
CA ARG A 340 -1.22 -3.89 8.97
C ARG A 340 -1.63 -4.74 10.17
N ILE A 341 -1.14 -5.99 10.20
CA ILE A 341 -1.25 -6.83 11.39
C ILE A 341 -0.31 -6.26 12.45
N ASN A 342 -0.82 -5.92 13.61
CA ASN A 342 0.00 -5.50 14.75
C ASN A 342 -0.08 -6.51 15.90
N VAL A 343 0.85 -6.37 16.85
CA VAL A 343 0.95 -7.26 18.02
C VAL A 343 -0.34 -7.25 18.85
N ALA A 344 -0.98 -6.08 18.99
CA ALA A 344 -2.22 -5.94 19.76
C ALA A 344 -3.38 -6.73 19.15
N TYR A 345 -3.52 -6.73 17.83
CA TYR A 345 -4.50 -7.56 17.13
C TYR A 345 -4.29 -9.06 17.41
N ILE A 346 -3.04 -9.54 17.29
CA ILE A 346 -2.72 -10.94 17.56
C ILE A 346 -2.95 -11.29 19.03
N MET A 347 -2.57 -10.41 19.96
CA MET A 347 -2.82 -10.64 21.38
C MET A 347 -4.33 -10.73 21.69
N ASN A 348 -5.16 -9.94 21.01
CA ASN A 348 -6.61 -10.07 21.14
C ASN A 348 -7.14 -11.40 20.59
N LEU A 349 -6.62 -11.87 19.46
CA LEU A 349 -6.98 -13.21 18.97
C LEU A 349 -6.59 -14.30 19.97
N ILE A 350 -5.41 -14.18 20.59
CA ILE A 350 -4.94 -15.13 21.61
C ILE A 350 -5.85 -15.11 22.85
N ARG A 351 -6.29 -13.94 23.32
CA ARG A 351 -7.23 -13.82 24.46
C ARG A 351 -8.60 -14.45 24.19
N ASN A 352 -8.99 -14.54 22.92
CA ASN A 352 -10.28 -15.10 22.51
C ASN A 352 -10.21 -16.58 22.12
N ILE A 353 -9.09 -17.27 22.40
CA ILE A 353 -8.99 -18.72 22.20
C ILE A 353 -9.97 -19.44 23.12
N HIS A 354 -10.70 -20.40 22.57
CA HIS A 354 -11.63 -21.26 23.31
C HIS A 354 -10.88 -22.35 24.06
N PHE A 355 -10.56 -22.12 25.34
CA PHE A 355 -9.83 -23.06 26.17
C PHE A 355 -10.67 -24.26 26.64
N ASP A 356 -12.00 -24.16 26.59
CA ASP A 356 -12.92 -25.20 27.07
C ASP A 356 -13.11 -26.38 26.08
N ASP A 357 -12.78 -26.16 24.80
CA ASP A 357 -12.84 -27.17 23.73
C ASP A 357 -11.48 -27.37 23.06
N ALA A 358 -10.88 -28.55 23.28
CA ALA A 358 -9.55 -28.84 22.74
C ALA A 358 -9.46 -28.76 21.21
N LYS A 359 -10.52 -29.13 20.48
CA LYS A 359 -10.55 -29.06 19.01
C LYS A 359 -10.67 -27.63 18.52
N GLN A 360 -11.46 -26.80 19.21
CA GLN A 360 -11.63 -25.41 18.89
C GLN A 360 -10.34 -24.63 19.24
N LYS A 361 -9.71 -24.94 20.37
CA LYS A 361 -8.42 -24.38 20.76
C LYS A 361 -7.33 -24.61 19.69
N ASP A 362 -7.22 -25.84 19.19
CA ASP A 362 -6.26 -26.18 18.13
C ASP A 362 -6.56 -25.44 16.82
N TYR A 363 -7.83 -25.29 16.49
CA TYR A 363 -8.27 -24.53 15.33
C TYR A 363 -7.93 -23.04 15.47
N ASP A 364 -8.23 -22.43 16.62
CA ASP A 364 -7.97 -21.02 16.92
C ASP A 364 -6.46 -20.72 16.88
N ILE A 365 -5.64 -21.58 17.49
CA ILE A 365 -4.17 -21.45 17.45
C ILE A 365 -3.65 -21.54 16.02
N LYS A 366 -4.17 -22.47 15.23
CA LYS A 366 -3.79 -22.60 13.82
C LYS A 366 -4.16 -21.36 13.02
N HIS A 367 -5.37 -20.84 13.22
CA HIS A 367 -5.83 -19.61 12.57
C HIS A 367 -4.93 -18.40 12.90
N ILE A 368 -4.56 -18.25 14.18
CA ILE A 368 -3.66 -17.16 14.60
C ILE A 368 -2.26 -17.29 13.96
N LYS A 369 -1.75 -18.51 13.82
CA LYS A 369 -0.48 -18.76 13.12
C LYS A 369 -0.54 -18.44 11.63
N ASP A 370 -1.65 -18.77 10.99
CA ASP A 370 -1.89 -18.43 9.58
C ASP A 370 -1.94 -16.90 9.39
N GLU A 371 -2.55 -16.15 10.33
CA GLU A 371 -2.53 -14.68 10.33
C GLU A 371 -1.12 -14.12 10.55
N LEU A 372 -0.35 -14.64 11.51
CA LEU A 372 1.04 -14.26 11.73
C LEU A 372 1.93 -14.51 10.51
N GLY A 373 1.68 -15.60 9.77
CA GLY A 373 2.42 -15.94 8.55
C GLY A 373 2.17 -14.99 7.37
N ARG A 374 1.12 -14.16 7.44
CA ARG A 374 0.81 -13.14 6.41
C ARG A 374 1.54 -11.81 6.62
N THR A 375 2.33 -11.70 7.67
CA THR A 375 3.03 -10.45 8.02
C THR A 375 4.28 -10.28 7.19
N ASP A 376 4.29 -9.31 6.27
CA ASP A 376 5.46 -8.94 5.46
C ASP A 376 6.28 -7.76 6.06
N ASN A 377 5.97 -7.31 7.27
CA ASN A 377 6.64 -6.17 7.90
C ASN A 377 7.95 -6.59 8.58
N PRO A 378 9.13 -6.14 8.08
CA PRO A 378 10.43 -6.52 8.65
C PRO A 378 10.62 -6.14 10.13
N GLN A 379 9.96 -5.06 10.58
CA GLN A 379 10.03 -4.63 12.00
C GLN A 379 9.18 -5.51 12.92
N LEU A 380 8.17 -6.19 12.35
CA LEU A 380 7.31 -7.11 13.09
C LEU A 380 7.80 -8.56 12.98
N LEU A 381 8.68 -8.91 12.05
CA LEU A 381 9.16 -10.30 11.88
C LEU A 381 9.75 -10.88 13.17
N LYS A 382 10.58 -10.11 13.90
CA LYS A 382 11.07 -10.53 15.22
C LYS A 382 9.95 -10.74 16.24
N LYS A 383 8.93 -9.84 16.25
CA LYS A 383 7.78 -9.99 17.15
C LYS A 383 6.87 -11.12 16.71
N VAL A 384 6.76 -11.39 15.42
CA VAL A 384 6.05 -12.56 14.88
C VAL A 384 6.67 -13.86 15.33
N GLU A 385 8.00 -13.97 15.28
CA GLU A 385 8.76 -15.13 15.79
C GLU A 385 8.51 -15.33 17.29
N ILE A 386 8.55 -14.26 18.09
CA ILE A 386 8.27 -14.29 19.52
C ILE A 386 6.82 -14.75 19.77
N LEU A 387 5.82 -14.21 19.03
CA LEU A 387 4.42 -14.57 19.18
C LEU A 387 4.15 -16.01 18.73
N GLN A 388 4.77 -16.48 17.65
CA GLN A 388 4.69 -17.88 17.22
C GLN A 388 5.27 -18.81 18.28
N SER A 389 6.44 -18.48 18.83
CA SER A 389 7.06 -19.24 19.92
C SER A 389 6.21 -19.22 21.19
N PHE A 390 5.59 -18.12 21.52
CA PHE A 390 4.65 -17.99 22.65
C PHE A 390 3.42 -18.89 22.47
N LEU A 391 2.82 -18.89 21.26
CA LEU A 391 1.70 -19.78 20.93
C LEU A 391 2.06 -21.26 21.07
N ASP A 392 3.27 -21.65 20.60
CA ASP A 392 3.71 -23.03 20.59
C ASP A 392 4.09 -23.55 21.98
N THR A 393 4.72 -22.70 22.78
CA THR A 393 5.35 -23.14 24.05
C THR A 393 4.50 -22.85 25.27
N VAL A 394 3.76 -21.75 25.29
CA VAL A 394 3.02 -21.26 26.46
C VAL A 394 1.54 -21.45 26.29
N VAL A 395 0.92 -20.91 25.24
CA VAL A 395 -0.55 -20.92 25.03
C VAL A 395 -1.09 -22.35 24.87
N ALA A 396 -0.30 -23.23 24.27
CA ALA A 396 -0.68 -24.64 24.15
C ALA A 396 -0.90 -25.30 25.54
N GLY A 397 -0.14 -24.85 26.56
CA GLY A 397 -0.23 -25.36 27.94
C GLY A 397 -1.22 -24.63 28.86
N LEU A 398 -1.76 -23.45 28.48
CA LEU A 398 -2.69 -22.69 29.29
C LEU A 398 -4.10 -23.30 29.26
N ASN A 399 -4.83 -23.11 30.36
CA ASN A 399 -6.21 -23.59 30.51
C ASN A 399 -7.23 -22.44 30.60
N SER A 400 -6.79 -21.19 30.71
CA SER A 400 -7.67 -20.02 30.85
C SER A 400 -7.09 -18.81 30.11
N ALA A 401 -7.97 -17.96 29.59
CA ALA A 401 -7.64 -16.70 28.97
C ALA A 401 -7.07 -15.67 29.96
N ASP A 402 -7.47 -15.73 31.24
CA ASP A 402 -7.07 -14.76 32.28
C ASP A 402 -5.55 -14.78 32.58
N GLU A 403 -4.87 -15.88 32.23
CA GLU A 403 -3.43 -16.07 32.46
C GLU A 403 -2.56 -15.55 31.30
N ILE A 404 -3.17 -15.20 30.16
CA ILE A 404 -2.43 -14.90 28.91
C ILE A 404 -1.52 -13.68 29.03
N ASP A 405 -2.04 -12.59 29.59
CA ASP A 405 -1.27 -11.32 29.68
C ASP A 405 -0.07 -11.44 30.61
N ALA A 406 -0.24 -12.13 31.76
CA ALA A 406 0.85 -12.40 32.68
C ALA A 406 1.88 -13.32 32.03
N ALA A 407 1.41 -14.41 31.42
CA ALA A 407 2.27 -15.40 30.75
C ALA A 407 3.04 -14.78 29.54
N TYR A 408 2.42 -13.86 28.78
CA TYR A 408 3.10 -13.17 27.69
C TYR A 408 4.18 -12.21 28.19
N ASN A 409 3.91 -11.43 29.23
CA ASN A 409 4.91 -10.54 29.82
C ASN A 409 6.12 -11.31 30.37
N ASP A 410 5.86 -12.42 31.05
CA ASP A 410 6.95 -13.28 31.57
C ASP A 410 7.77 -13.90 30.42
N PHE A 411 7.08 -14.36 29.37
CA PHE A 411 7.73 -14.92 28.20
C PHE A 411 8.56 -13.87 27.43
N GLU A 412 8.00 -12.67 27.19
CA GLU A 412 8.73 -11.58 26.52
C GLU A 412 9.97 -11.14 27.31
N ASN A 413 9.87 -11.07 28.63
CA ASN A 413 11.00 -10.74 29.47
C ASN A 413 12.08 -11.84 29.46
N ALA A 414 11.68 -13.12 29.44
CA ALA A 414 12.61 -14.23 29.32
C ALA A 414 13.35 -14.26 27.98
N GLU A 415 12.65 -13.95 26.87
CA GLU A 415 13.27 -13.85 25.54
C GLU A 415 14.22 -12.66 25.44
N LYS A 416 13.85 -11.49 25.98
CA LYS A 416 14.76 -10.32 26.08
C LYS A 416 16.02 -10.65 26.87
N GLN A 417 15.88 -11.38 27.99
CA GLN A 417 17.03 -11.77 28.81
C GLN A 417 17.97 -12.73 28.04
N LYS A 418 17.42 -13.70 27.31
CA LYS A 418 18.21 -14.59 26.44
C LYS A 418 18.96 -13.82 25.34
N GLU A 419 18.30 -12.83 24.69
CA GLU A 419 18.96 -11.98 23.69
C GLU A 419 20.12 -11.17 24.30
N ILE A 420 19.91 -10.60 25.50
CA ILE A 420 20.96 -9.86 26.22
C ILE A 420 22.14 -10.79 26.57
N GLU A 421 21.87 -11.99 27.07
CA GLU A 421 22.93 -12.98 27.42
C GLU A 421 23.67 -13.47 26.16
N ALA A 422 22.97 -13.72 25.07
CA ALA A 422 23.55 -14.09 23.78
C ALA A 422 24.46 -12.98 23.23
N PHE A 423 24.00 -11.72 23.31
CA PHE A 423 24.79 -10.56 22.90
C PHE A 423 26.03 -10.35 23.79
N ALA A 424 25.88 -10.49 25.11
CA ALA A 424 26.97 -10.36 26.05
C ALA A 424 28.05 -11.46 25.81
N GLN A 425 27.63 -12.67 25.48
CA GLN A 425 28.57 -13.77 25.12
C GLN A 425 29.26 -13.52 23.77
N GLN A 426 28.58 -12.91 22.80
CA GLN A 426 29.13 -12.61 21.47
C GLN A 426 30.16 -11.48 21.52
N GLU A 427 29.98 -10.49 22.42
CA GLU A 427 30.85 -9.32 22.58
C GLU A 427 31.86 -9.44 23.73
N ASP A 428 31.92 -10.61 24.38
CA ASP A 428 32.84 -10.91 25.55
C ASP A 428 32.64 -9.86 26.69
N ILE A 429 31.38 -9.43 26.91
CA ILE A 429 30.98 -8.46 27.93
C ILE A 429 30.37 -9.21 29.11
N ASP A 430 30.87 -8.98 30.36
CA ASP A 430 30.23 -9.51 31.56
C ASP A 430 28.79 -8.95 31.72
N SER A 431 27.82 -9.81 31.62
CA SER A 431 26.42 -9.49 31.91
C SER A 431 26.24 -9.29 33.42
N LYS A 432 26.13 -8.05 33.88
CA LYS A 432 25.72 -7.70 35.24
C LYS A 432 24.21 -7.55 35.34
#